data_b7e3f0a444a762a04010f34966bb6e23
#
_entry.id   b7e3f0a444a762a04010f34966bb6e23
#
_cell.length_a   1.000
_cell.length_b   1.000
_cell.length_c   1.000
_cell.angle_alpha   90.00
_cell.angle_beta   90.00
_cell.angle_gamma   90.00
#
_symmetry.space_group_name_H-M   'P 1'
#
loop_
_entity.id
_entity.type
_entity.pdbx_description
1 polymer ?
#
loop_
_entity_poly.entity_id
_entity_poly.type
_entity_poly.pdbx_seq_one_letter_code
_entity_poly.pdbx_strand_id
1 'polypeptide(L)'
;MKITFGITTDYSNQPQINEVISSIRSLQIPDYEILIVGGEKKEDMVDVTHIYFDETQQPGWVTRKKNTIVQAAKYDNIVLMHDYYMFDKDWYKNFLEFGEEWDICSNKQLLINDKRHFTDWVTWDDPVFPRYTALRHDDWSRTNYMYVS
;
A
#
# COMPACT_ATOMS: atom_id res chain seq x y z
N MET A 1 0.15 -17.07 -2.84
CA MET A 1 -0.72 -15.91 -3.13
C MET A 1 0.00 -15.02 -4.13
N LYS A 2 -0.72 -14.50 -5.14
CA LYS A 2 -0.19 -13.57 -6.15
C LYS A 2 -0.67 -12.16 -5.81
N ILE A 3 0.19 -11.15 -5.92
CA ILE A 3 -0.08 -9.80 -5.41
C ILE A 3 0.28 -8.73 -6.44
N THR A 4 -0.61 -7.78 -6.66
CA THR A 4 -0.31 -6.51 -7.35
C THR A 4 -0.07 -5.42 -6.30
N PHE A 5 1.13 -4.84 -6.27
CA PHE A 5 1.44 -3.64 -5.50
C PHE A 5 1.18 -2.41 -6.37
N GLY A 6 0.18 -1.63 -6.01
CA GLY A 6 -0.22 -0.43 -6.73
C GLY A 6 0.16 0.84 -5.98
N ILE A 7 1.14 1.55 -6.49
CA ILE A 7 1.71 2.76 -5.88
C ILE A 7 1.17 3.99 -6.58
N THR A 8 0.61 4.92 -5.82
CA THR A 8 0.23 6.25 -6.31
C THR A 8 1.31 7.27 -5.93
N THR A 9 1.78 8.05 -6.90
CA THR A 9 2.83 9.05 -6.70
C THR A 9 2.62 10.26 -7.59
N ASP A 10 3.30 11.36 -7.30
CA ASP A 10 3.51 12.49 -8.21
C ASP A 10 4.94 12.54 -8.78
N TYR A 11 5.76 11.55 -8.40
CA TYR A 11 7.20 11.48 -8.71
C TYR A 11 8.04 12.65 -8.18
N SER A 12 7.60 13.37 -7.19
CA SER A 12 8.38 14.45 -6.57
C SER A 12 9.63 13.93 -5.85
N ASN A 13 9.56 12.73 -5.26
CA ASN A 13 10.63 12.13 -4.46
C ASN A 13 11.06 10.74 -4.99
N GLN A 14 11.88 10.70 -6.03
CA GLN A 14 12.37 9.45 -6.62
C GLN A 14 13.17 8.56 -5.65
N PRO A 15 14.08 9.08 -4.80
CA PRO A 15 14.76 8.25 -3.82
C PRO A 15 13.82 7.47 -2.90
N GLN A 16 12.76 8.10 -2.43
CA GLN A 16 11.76 7.46 -1.59
C GLN A 16 10.98 6.35 -2.33
N ILE A 17 10.63 6.58 -3.58
CA ILE A 17 10.01 5.55 -4.43
C ILE A 17 10.92 4.33 -4.55
N ASN A 18 12.22 4.54 -4.72
CA ASN A 18 13.20 3.46 -4.82
C ASN A 18 13.30 2.66 -3.50
N GLU A 19 13.21 3.33 -2.35
CA GLU A 19 13.15 2.66 -1.04
C GLU A 19 11.89 1.81 -0.89
N VAL A 20 10.73 2.34 -1.28
CA VAL A 20 9.46 1.60 -1.27
C VAL A 20 9.55 0.34 -2.15
N ILE A 21 10.04 0.47 -3.38
CA ILE A 21 10.23 -0.68 -4.28
C ILE A 21 11.21 -1.70 -3.67
N SER A 22 12.29 -1.23 -3.07
CA SER A 22 13.27 -2.09 -2.40
C SER A 22 12.64 -2.85 -1.23
N SER A 23 11.77 -2.21 -0.45
CA SER A 23 11.04 -2.86 0.64
C SER A 23 10.11 -3.97 0.13
N ILE A 24 9.40 -3.75 -0.98
CA ILE A 24 8.56 -4.77 -1.62
C ILE A 24 9.42 -5.96 -2.08
N ARG A 25 10.53 -5.71 -2.76
CA ARG A 25 11.45 -6.77 -3.24
C ARG A 25 12.01 -7.60 -2.10
N SER A 26 12.28 -6.97 -0.96
CA SER A 26 12.82 -7.66 0.23
C SER A 26 11.86 -8.68 0.85
N LEU A 27 10.56 -8.62 0.54
CA LEU A 27 9.53 -9.54 1.02
C LEU A 27 9.65 -10.95 0.41
N GLN A 28 10.43 -11.11 -0.68
CA GLN A 28 10.66 -12.40 -1.35
C GLN A 28 9.37 -13.12 -1.75
N ILE A 29 8.37 -12.37 -2.21
CA ILE A 29 7.11 -12.92 -2.68
C ILE A 29 7.34 -13.65 -4.01
N PRO A 30 6.89 -14.90 -4.19
CA PRO A 30 7.18 -15.67 -5.41
C PRO A 30 6.57 -15.08 -6.69
N ASP A 31 5.32 -14.57 -6.58
CA ASP A 31 4.57 -14.03 -7.71
C ASP A 31 3.99 -12.66 -7.33
N TYR A 32 4.55 -11.61 -7.87
CA TYR A 32 4.03 -10.26 -7.70
C TYR A 32 4.29 -9.39 -8.93
N GLU A 33 3.63 -8.25 -8.98
CA GLU A 33 3.94 -7.14 -9.87
C GLU A 33 3.93 -5.82 -9.09
N ILE A 34 4.62 -4.82 -9.63
CA ILE A 34 4.60 -3.45 -9.13
C ILE A 34 4.07 -2.54 -10.23
N LEU A 35 2.95 -1.88 -9.95
CA LEU A 35 2.37 -0.84 -10.81
C LEU A 35 2.55 0.52 -10.12
N ILE A 36 3.06 1.50 -10.84
CA ILE A 36 3.15 2.88 -10.36
C ILE A 36 2.31 3.77 -11.27
N VAL A 37 1.35 4.48 -10.69
CA VAL A 37 0.54 5.47 -11.41
C VAL A 37 0.87 6.87 -10.89
N GLY A 38 1.39 7.71 -11.80
CA GLY A 38 1.83 9.06 -11.45
C GLY A 38 2.31 9.89 -12.63
N GLY A 39 2.91 11.02 -12.34
CA GLY A 39 3.49 11.92 -13.31
C GLY A 39 4.61 11.29 -14.15
N GLU A 40 5.49 12.12 -14.69
CA GLU A 40 6.60 11.64 -15.50
C GLU A 40 7.62 10.90 -14.63
N LYS A 41 7.95 9.66 -15.02
CA LYS A 41 9.02 8.89 -14.38
C LYS A 41 10.38 9.56 -14.66
N LYS A 42 11.24 9.58 -13.66
CA LYS A 42 12.59 10.15 -13.78
C LYS A 42 13.64 9.12 -14.22
N GLU A 43 13.37 7.85 -13.98
CA GLU A 43 14.27 6.75 -14.36
C GLU A 43 13.49 5.47 -14.66
N ASP A 44 14.12 4.58 -15.45
CA ASP A 44 13.55 3.25 -15.69
C ASP A 44 13.89 2.33 -14.53
N MET A 45 12.88 1.64 -14.04
CA MET A 45 13.00 0.69 -12.95
C MET A 45 12.68 -0.71 -13.45
N VAL A 46 13.59 -1.64 -13.19
CA VAL A 46 13.41 -3.04 -13.57
C VAL A 46 12.20 -3.64 -12.87
N ASP A 47 11.39 -4.42 -13.61
CA ASP A 47 10.20 -5.12 -13.09
C ASP A 47 9.13 -4.21 -12.48
N VAL A 48 9.09 -2.94 -12.91
CA VAL A 48 8.07 -1.97 -12.50
C VAL A 48 7.35 -1.45 -13.74
N THR A 49 6.03 -1.56 -13.74
CA THR A 49 5.18 -0.98 -14.77
C THR A 49 4.76 0.43 -14.36
N HIS A 50 5.18 1.41 -15.13
CA HIS A 50 4.75 2.80 -14.96
C HIS A 50 3.58 3.14 -15.87
N ILE A 51 2.53 3.72 -15.30
CA ILE A 51 1.38 4.27 -16.00
C ILE A 51 1.37 5.78 -15.77
N TYR A 52 1.57 6.52 -16.84
CA TYR A 52 1.57 7.98 -16.78
C TYR A 52 0.20 8.52 -16.39
N PHE A 53 0.21 9.49 -15.49
CA PHE A 53 -0.95 10.26 -15.07
C PHE A 53 -0.68 11.75 -15.21
N ASP A 54 -1.54 12.46 -15.94
CA ASP A 54 -1.41 13.90 -16.15
C ASP A 54 -1.87 14.67 -14.91
N GLU A 55 -0.92 15.06 -14.07
CA GLU A 55 -1.16 15.83 -12.84
C GLU A 55 -1.71 17.24 -13.10
N THR A 56 -1.64 17.74 -14.34
CA THR A 56 -2.15 19.08 -14.67
C THR A 56 -3.67 19.13 -14.71
N GLN A 57 -4.33 18.01 -14.97
CA GLN A 57 -5.80 17.92 -15.00
C GLN A 57 -6.40 18.12 -13.61
N GLN A 58 -5.84 17.45 -12.61
CA GLN A 58 -6.21 17.59 -11.21
C GLN A 58 -5.05 17.10 -10.33
N PRO A 59 -4.25 18.00 -9.76
CA PRO A 59 -3.13 17.60 -8.91
C PRO A 59 -3.57 16.69 -7.77
N GLY A 60 -2.81 15.61 -7.54
CA GLY A 60 -3.07 14.68 -6.45
C GLY A 60 -4.37 13.87 -6.56
N TRP A 61 -4.87 13.62 -7.76
CA TRP A 61 -6.12 12.84 -7.95
C TRP A 61 -5.94 11.35 -7.61
N VAL A 62 -5.76 11.08 -6.33
CA VAL A 62 -5.42 9.75 -5.78
C VAL A 62 -6.47 8.69 -6.15
N THR A 63 -7.76 9.03 -6.04
CA THR A 63 -8.83 8.08 -6.35
C THR A 63 -8.78 7.62 -7.81
N ARG A 64 -8.51 8.54 -8.75
CA ARG A 64 -8.40 8.20 -10.16
C ARG A 64 -7.18 7.31 -10.41
N LYS A 65 -6.04 7.62 -9.80
CA LYS A 65 -4.84 6.79 -9.87
C LYS A 65 -5.09 5.38 -9.33
N LYS A 66 -5.73 5.25 -8.17
CA LYS A 66 -6.11 3.95 -7.61
C LYS A 66 -7.03 3.15 -8.54
N ASN A 67 -8.02 3.79 -9.15
CA ASN A 67 -8.89 3.13 -10.13
C ASN A 67 -8.08 2.65 -11.35
N THR A 68 -7.11 3.43 -11.82
CA THR A 68 -6.20 3.03 -12.90
C THR A 68 -5.38 1.80 -12.51
N ILE A 69 -4.86 1.75 -11.28
CA ILE A 69 -4.15 0.57 -10.76
C ILE A 69 -5.06 -0.66 -10.80
N VAL A 70 -6.27 -0.56 -10.25
CA VAL A 70 -7.22 -1.69 -10.20
C VAL A 70 -7.56 -2.21 -11.60
N GLN A 71 -7.73 -1.31 -12.56
CA GLN A 71 -8.02 -1.68 -13.96
C GLN A 71 -6.82 -2.34 -14.67
N ALA A 72 -5.60 -2.01 -14.28
CA ALA A 72 -4.37 -2.52 -14.89
C ALA A 72 -3.78 -3.73 -14.15
N ALA A 73 -4.26 -4.01 -12.95
CA ALA A 73 -3.75 -5.08 -12.10
C ALA A 73 -3.87 -6.45 -12.77
N LYS A 74 -2.78 -7.21 -12.75
CA LYS A 74 -2.72 -8.59 -13.23
C LYS A 74 -3.28 -9.60 -12.24
N TYR A 75 -3.21 -9.28 -10.95
CA TYR A 75 -3.62 -10.17 -9.87
C TYR A 75 -4.75 -9.58 -9.05
N ASP A 76 -5.65 -10.43 -8.55
CA ASP A 76 -6.85 -10.02 -7.80
C ASP A 76 -6.54 -9.49 -6.40
N ASN A 77 -5.42 -9.93 -5.79
CA ASN A 77 -4.97 -9.36 -4.52
C ASN A 77 -4.20 -8.08 -4.79
N ILE A 78 -4.81 -6.94 -4.49
CA ILE A 78 -4.25 -5.62 -4.80
C ILE A 78 -3.93 -4.87 -3.50
N VAL A 79 -2.67 -4.50 -3.33
CA VAL A 79 -2.21 -3.61 -2.26
C VAL A 79 -2.14 -2.19 -2.82
N LEU A 80 -3.08 -1.34 -2.43
CA LEU A 80 -3.09 0.08 -2.81
C LEU A 80 -2.33 0.90 -1.77
N MET A 81 -1.29 1.61 -2.21
CA MET A 81 -0.42 2.34 -1.32
C MET A 81 0.07 3.67 -1.93
N HIS A 82 0.61 4.53 -1.09
CA HIS A 82 1.35 5.72 -1.48
C HIS A 82 2.85 5.44 -1.53
N ASP A 83 3.58 6.33 -2.16
CA ASP A 83 5.02 6.26 -2.39
C ASP A 83 5.90 6.52 -1.15
N TYR A 84 5.29 6.56 0.04
CA TYR A 84 5.99 6.74 1.32
C TYR A 84 5.73 5.60 2.32
N TYR A 85 5.01 4.54 1.90
CA TYR A 85 4.82 3.36 2.73
C TYR A 85 5.87 2.29 2.42
N MET A 86 6.52 1.80 3.46
CA MET A 86 7.46 0.67 3.38
C MET A 86 6.91 -0.53 4.14
N PHE A 87 7.28 -1.71 3.68
CA PHE A 87 6.87 -2.96 4.31
C PHE A 87 7.89 -3.41 5.35
N ASP A 88 7.41 -3.88 6.50
CA ASP A 88 8.21 -4.69 7.41
C ASP A 88 8.61 -6.00 6.74
N LYS A 89 9.80 -6.50 7.07
CA LYS A 89 10.36 -7.73 6.50
C LYS A 89 9.47 -8.97 6.70
N ASP A 90 8.68 -8.99 7.77
CA ASP A 90 7.80 -10.09 8.12
C ASP A 90 6.38 -9.92 7.56
N TRP A 91 6.11 -8.83 6.82
CA TRP A 91 4.78 -8.50 6.30
C TRP A 91 4.15 -9.65 5.53
N TYR A 92 4.88 -10.22 4.57
CA TYR A 92 4.33 -11.29 3.72
C TYR A 92 4.02 -12.56 4.50
N LYS A 93 4.90 -12.93 5.43
CA LYS A 93 4.68 -14.06 6.32
C LYS A 93 3.42 -13.85 7.16
N ASN A 94 3.29 -12.69 7.81
CA ASN A 94 2.13 -12.35 8.64
C ASN A 94 0.85 -12.29 7.82
N PHE A 95 0.93 -11.82 6.56
CA PHE A 95 -0.19 -11.78 5.65
C PHE A 95 -0.68 -13.18 5.27
N LEU A 96 0.22 -14.13 5.05
CA LEU A 96 -0.13 -15.53 4.81
C LEU A 96 -0.79 -16.18 6.04
N GLU A 97 -0.31 -15.86 7.24
CA GLU A 97 -0.90 -16.33 8.50
C GLU A 97 -2.30 -15.73 8.76
N PHE A 98 -2.54 -14.50 8.31
CA PHE A 98 -3.84 -13.84 8.39
C PHE A 98 -4.91 -14.56 7.55
N GLY A 99 -4.51 -15.20 6.44
CA GLY A 99 -5.37 -15.98 5.58
C GLY A 99 -6.05 -15.17 4.48
N GLU A 100 -7.01 -15.79 3.80
CA GLU A 100 -7.64 -15.27 2.58
C GLU A 100 -9.15 -14.98 2.73
N GLU A 101 -9.70 -15.12 3.93
CA GLU A 101 -11.14 -14.91 4.18
C GLU A 101 -11.45 -13.42 4.48
N TRP A 102 -11.21 -12.57 3.49
CA TRP A 102 -11.49 -11.13 3.59
C TRP A 102 -11.72 -10.51 2.21
N ASP A 103 -12.57 -9.51 2.14
CA ASP A 103 -12.77 -8.69 0.92
C ASP A 103 -11.84 -7.47 0.93
N ILE A 104 -11.72 -6.80 2.07
CA ILE A 104 -10.85 -5.64 2.27
C ILE A 104 -10.16 -5.76 3.61
N CYS A 105 -8.86 -5.61 3.64
CA CYS A 105 -8.10 -5.51 4.88
C CYS A 105 -7.23 -4.25 4.90
N SER A 106 -7.06 -3.70 6.09
CA SER A 106 -6.20 -2.56 6.34
C SER A 106 -5.00 -3.00 7.16
N ASN A 107 -3.83 -2.53 6.78
CA ASN A 107 -2.61 -2.80 7.53
C ASN A 107 -2.44 -1.81 8.68
N LYS A 108 -1.88 -2.27 9.78
CA LYS A 108 -1.41 -1.38 10.83
C LYS A 108 -0.25 -0.53 10.29
N GLN A 109 -0.37 0.78 10.47
CA GLN A 109 0.64 1.73 10.04
C GLN A 109 1.46 2.21 11.25
N LEU A 110 2.77 2.11 11.14
CA LEU A 110 3.70 2.59 12.15
C LEU A 110 4.54 3.73 11.60
N LEU A 111 4.86 4.67 12.46
CA LEU A 111 5.90 5.66 12.20
C LEU A 111 7.27 5.01 12.37
N ILE A 112 8.33 5.64 11.87
CA ILE A 112 9.71 5.16 11.96
C ILE A 112 10.20 4.91 13.41
N ASN A 113 9.51 5.47 14.40
CA ASN A 113 9.78 5.27 15.83
C ASN A 113 8.88 4.21 16.47
N ASP A 114 8.29 3.33 15.68
CA ASP A 114 7.37 2.25 16.06
C ASP A 114 6.06 2.72 16.71
N LYS A 115 5.79 4.02 16.73
CA LYS A 115 4.50 4.53 17.17
C LYS A 115 3.47 4.35 16.08
N ARG A 116 2.25 4.02 16.49
CA ARG A 116 1.12 3.90 15.59
C ARG A 116 0.82 5.22 14.89
N HIS A 117 0.59 5.16 13.58
CA HIS A 117 0.10 6.29 12.81
C HIS A 117 -1.41 6.43 12.99
N PHE A 118 -1.90 7.65 13.24
CA PHE A 118 -3.31 7.92 13.53
C PHE A 118 -4.25 7.72 12.33
N THR A 119 -3.72 7.62 11.12
CA THR A 119 -4.50 7.44 9.89
C THR A 119 -4.68 5.97 9.50
N ASP A 120 -4.16 5.03 10.26
CA ASP A 120 -4.52 3.65 10.03
C ASP A 120 -5.98 3.45 10.45
N TRP A 121 -6.83 3.11 9.51
CA TRP A 121 -8.30 3.00 9.65
C TRP A 121 -8.75 1.95 10.64
N VAL A 122 -7.97 1.72 11.62
CA VAL A 122 -8.28 0.75 12.64
C VAL A 122 -8.75 1.50 13.85
N THR A 123 -9.99 1.26 14.20
CA THR A 123 -10.51 1.46 15.53
C THR A 123 -11.09 2.82 15.89
N TRP A 124 -12.34 3.02 15.52
CA TRP A 124 -13.12 3.99 16.28
C TRP A 124 -14.53 3.42 16.37
N ASP A 125 -15.02 3.26 17.55
CA ASP A 125 -16.46 3.27 17.74
C ASP A 125 -16.93 4.68 17.37
N ASP A 126 -17.21 4.89 16.09
CA ASP A 126 -17.73 6.15 15.61
C ASP A 126 -19.21 6.24 16.00
N PRO A 127 -19.60 7.18 16.85
CA PRO A 127 -20.99 7.33 17.26
C PRO A 127 -21.92 7.71 16.10
N VAL A 128 -21.36 8.25 15.00
CA VAL A 128 -22.11 8.61 13.79
C VAL A 128 -22.25 7.43 12.83
N PHE A 129 -21.26 6.51 12.83
CA PHE A 129 -21.21 5.32 11.99
C PHE A 129 -21.00 4.05 12.82
N PRO A 130 -21.98 3.62 13.61
CA PRO A 130 -21.86 2.49 14.54
C PRO A 130 -21.58 1.13 13.86
N ARG A 131 -21.54 1.09 12.53
CA ARG A 131 -21.16 -0.10 11.74
C ARG A 131 -19.66 -0.20 11.47
N TYR A 132 -18.88 0.84 11.75
CA TYR A 132 -17.44 0.78 11.74
C TYR A 132 -16.97 0.19 13.05
N THR A 133 -16.99 -1.12 13.12
CA THR A 133 -16.39 -1.84 14.24
C THR A 133 -14.90 -1.57 14.18
N ALA A 134 -14.44 -0.85 15.15
CA ALA A 134 -13.04 -0.71 15.43
C ALA A 134 -12.44 -2.08 15.72
N LEU A 135 -11.44 -2.51 14.96
CA LEU A 135 -10.60 -3.61 15.41
C LEU A 135 -10.01 -3.21 16.76
N ARG A 136 -10.32 -3.95 17.81
CA ARG A 136 -9.80 -3.68 19.15
C ARG A 136 -8.29 -3.73 19.12
N HIS A 137 -7.67 -2.97 19.99
CA HIS A 137 -6.22 -2.89 20.13
C HIS A 137 -5.55 -4.28 20.25
N ASP A 138 -6.26 -5.25 20.79
CA ASP A 138 -5.82 -6.62 21.01
C ASP A 138 -5.86 -7.50 19.75
N ASP A 139 -6.66 -7.12 18.74
CA ASP A 139 -6.78 -7.85 17.47
C ASP A 139 -5.62 -7.56 16.51
N TRP A 140 -4.74 -6.68 16.91
CA TRP A 140 -3.62 -6.18 16.11
C TRP A 140 -2.45 -7.14 15.99
N SER A 141 -2.39 -8.14 16.82
CA SER A 141 -1.39 -9.19 16.70
C SER A 141 -1.44 -9.93 15.36
N ARG A 142 -2.54 -9.75 14.62
CA ARG A 142 -2.79 -10.38 13.32
C ARG A 142 -2.66 -9.46 12.12
N THR A 143 -2.52 -8.15 12.33
CA THR A 143 -2.39 -7.22 11.21
C THR A 143 -0.94 -7.03 10.78
N ASN A 144 -0.75 -6.97 9.48
CA ASN A 144 0.54 -6.72 8.88
C ASN A 144 0.98 -5.27 9.09
N TYR A 145 2.27 -5.04 9.12
CA TYR A 145 2.85 -3.73 9.38
C TYR A 145 3.29 -3.06 8.09
N MET A 146 2.95 -1.79 7.94
CA MET A 146 3.61 -0.90 7.00
C MET A 146 4.27 0.23 7.79
N TYR A 147 5.50 0.58 7.41
CA TYR A 147 6.18 1.74 7.96
C TYR A 147 5.91 2.95 7.07
N VAL A 148 5.68 4.08 7.70
CA VAL A 148 5.58 5.39 7.04
C VAL A 148 6.88 6.12 7.31
N SER A 149 7.62 6.44 6.25
CA SER A 149 8.87 7.21 6.31
C SER A 149 8.62 8.70 6.43
#